data_c3eb84a0c61dad19f4562c1b0220c20b
#
_entry.id   c3eb84a0c61dad19f4562c1b0220c20b
#
_cell.length_a   1.000
_cell.length_b   1.000
_cell.length_c   1.000
_cell.angle_alpha   90.00
_cell.angle_beta   90.00
_cell.angle_gamma   90.00
#
_symmetry.space_group_name_H-M   'P 1'
#
loop_
_entity.id
_entity.type
_entity.pdbx_description
1 polymer ?
#
loop_
_entity_poly.entity_id
_entity_poly.type
_entity_poly.pdbx_seq_one_letter_code
_entity_poly.pdbx_strand_id
1 'polypeptide(L)'
;MAEFSLPNDSYFLGFDSSTQSLKATVLDSNLNIIASELIHFDSDLPHYKTQDGVYRDPSNNGRIVSPTLMWVEALDLMFQKLSKSNLDFSKISAVSGSGQQHGSVYWKIGSSKILSSLDHKKPLLEQLENAFSIKESPIWMDCSTTAECRAIENAVGGALELAKVTGSRAYERFTGPQIKKIFDHQPEIYNNTERISLVSSFMASLFIGAYAAIDHSDGAGMNLMDIKEKAWSKVALEATANDLESKLGNLAPAYGVAGKIASYFVERYHFNKDCLVIQWSGDNPNSVAGLTLNIPGDLAISLGTSDTVFMITKDPNPGLEGHVFPSPVDAEGYMVMLCYKNGSLTREDVRNRCAEKSWDVFNKLLQETQPLNGGKLGFYYKEHEILPPLPVGYHRYIIENFSGALDGMKEQEVKEFDPPSEVRGVIEGQLLSMRAHAERFGMPSPPKRIIATGGASANNSILSSIASIFGCDVYTVQRQDSASLGAAVRAAHGWLCNKKGGYLPISNMYMDKLEKTSLSCKLSASAGDQELVSKYAAIMKKRTEIENRLVQKLGRC
;
A
#
# COMPACT_ATOMS: atom_id res chain seq x y z
N MET A 1 -23.40 -24.86 2.16
CA MET A 1 -22.88 -24.07 1.02
C MET A 1 -23.65 -22.75 0.77
N ALA A 2 -24.95 -22.65 1.05
CA ALA A 2 -25.70 -21.37 0.88
C ALA A 2 -25.36 -20.28 1.92
N GLU A 3 -24.59 -20.59 2.94
CA GLU A 3 -24.36 -19.73 4.11
C GLU A 3 -23.39 -18.57 3.86
N PHE A 4 -22.54 -18.65 2.82
CA PHE A 4 -21.50 -17.67 2.49
C PHE A 4 -21.67 -17.10 1.06
N SER A 5 -22.86 -17.18 0.48
CA SER A 5 -23.09 -16.65 -0.86
C SER A 5 -23.48 -15.18 -0.83
N LEU A 6 -22.91 -14.42 -1.76
CA LEU A 6 -23.38 -13.07 -2.09
C LEU A 6 -24.79 -13.16 -2.72
N PRO A 7 -25.64 -12.13 -2.55
CA PRO A 7 -26.99 -12.16 -3.13
C PRO A 7 -26.90 -12.17 -4.65
N ASN A 8 -27.73 -13.00 -5.27
CA ASN A 8 -27.85 -13.04 -6.72
C ASN A 8 -28.23 -11.65 -7.25
N ASP A 9 -27.74 -11.31 -8.42
CA ASP A 9 -28.06 -10.06 -9.12
C ASP A 9 -27.68 -8.80 -8.32
N SER A 10 -26.66 -8.88 -7.46
CA SER A 10 -26.11 -7.76 -6.70
C SER A 10 -24.75 -7.34 -7.21
N TYR A 11 -24.44 -6.06 -7.05
CA TYR A 11 -23.18 -5.44 -7.43
C TYR A 11 -22.44 -4.89 -6.21
N PHE A 12 -21.13 -4.86 -6.31
CA PHE A 12 -20.21 -4.33 -5.31
C PHE A 12 -19.27 -3.32 -5.96
N LEU A 13 -19.32 -2.08 -5.49
CA LEU A 13 -18.60 -0.96 -6.08
C LEU A 13 -17.39 -0.61 -5.22
N GLY A 14 -16.21 -0.61 -5.84
CA GLY A 14 -14.96 -0.20 -5.24
C GLY A 14 -14.38 1.04 -5.91
N PHE A 15 -13.92 1.99 -5.11
CA PHE A 15 -13.21 3.18 -5.58
C PHE A 15 -11.73 3.14 -5.19
N ASP A 16 -10.91 3.89 -5.92
CA ASP A 16 -9.54 4.23 -5.55
C ASP A 16 -9.25 5.69 -5.85
N SER A 17 -9.20 6.51 -4.81
CA SER A 17 -8.77 7.91 -4.87
C SER A 17 -7.26 7.97 -4.69
N SER A 18 -6.53 7.72 -5.76
CA SER A 18 -5.08 7.73 -5.80
C SER A 18 -4.51 9.14 -6.02
N THR A 19 -3.20 9.26 -6.21
CA THR A 19 -2.53 10.57 -6.35
C THR A 19 -2.94 11.29 -7.64
N GLN A 20 -3.06 10.56 -8.75
CA GLN A 20 -3.26 11.14 -10.09
C GLN A 20 -4.67 10.92 -10.65
N SER A 21 -5.47 10.09 -9.99
CA SER A 21 -6.75 9.64 -10.55
C SER A 21 -7.73 9.15 -9.50
N LEU A 22 -9.01 9.17 -9.86
CA LEU A 22 -10.06 8.41 -9.21
C LEU A 22 -10.49 7.28 -10.12
N LYS A 23 -10.44 6.04 -9.61
CA LYS A 23 -10.88 4.83 -10.32
C LYS A 23 -12.10 4.23 -9.66
N ALA A 24 -12.94 3.56 -10.44
CA ALA A 24 -14.06 2.79 -9.96
C ALA A 24 -14.07 1.41 -10.61
N THR A 25 -14.33 0.36 -9.82
CA THR A 25 -14.46 -1.02 -10.29
C THR A 25 -15.75 -1.61 -9.71
N VAL A 26 -16.56 -2.22 -10.55
CA VAL A 26 -17.81 -2.86 -10.17
C VAL A 26 -17.69 -4.36 -10.36
N LEU A 27 -17.98 -5.12 -9.30
CA LEU A 27 -18.06 -6.58 -9.32
C LEU A 27 -19.52 -7.05 -9.27
N ASP A 28 -19.81 -8.12 -9.97
CA ASP A 28 -21.06 -8.89 -9.80
C ASP A 28 -20.97 -9.82 -8.57
N SER A 29 -22.04 -10.54 -8.29
CA SER A 29 -22.12 -11.53 -7.19
C SER A 29 -21.19 -12.75 -7.38
N ASN A 30 -20.64 -12.94 -8.57
CA ASN A 30 -19.64 -13.97 -8.88
C ASN A 30 -18.22 -13.43 -8.84
N LEU A 31 -18.02 -12.19 -8.39
CA LEU A 31 -16.74 -11.49 -8.34
C LEU A 31 -16.08 -11.27 -9.72
N ASN A 32 -16.90 -11.11 -10.75
CA ASN A 32 -16.44 -10.70 -12.07
C ASN A 32 -16.55 -9.20 -12.24
N ILE A 33 -15.56 -8.60 -12.85
CA ILE A 33 -15.58 -7.17 -13.20
C ILE A 33 -16.61 -6.96 -14.32
N ILE A 34 -17.62 -6.15 -14.06
CA ILE A 34 -18.67 -5.80 -15.01
C ILE A 34 -18.58 -4.36 -15.50
N ALA A 35 -17.90 -3.49 -14.77
CA ALA A 35 -17.63 -2.12 -15.19
C ALA A 35 -16.34 -1.61 -14.52
N SER A 36 -15.64 -0.73 -15.21
CA SER A 36 -14.48 0.00 -14.68
C SER A 36 -14.39 1.36 -15.36
N GLU A 37 -14.19 2.42 -14.56
CA GLU A 37 -14.08 3.80 -15.04
C GLU A 37 -12.89 4.50 -14.37
N LEU A 38 -12.37 5.52 -15.05
CA LEU A 38 -11.22 6.30 -14.63
C LEU A 38 -11.48 7.79 -14.87
N ILE A 39 -11.14 8.61 -13.88
CA ILE A 39 -10.97 10.07 -13.98
C ILE A 39 -9.50 10.36 -13.71
N HIS A 40 -8.81 10.89 -14.69
CA HIS A 40 -7.43 11.36 -14.53
C HIS A 40 -7.43 12.86 -14.19
N PHE A 41 -6.86 13.24 -13.05
CA PHE A 41 -7.02 14.61 -12.53
C PHE A 41 -6.48 15.68 -13.47
N ASP A 42 -5.27 15.53 -13.99
CA ASP A 42 -4.66 16.56 -14.82
C ASP A 42 -5.36 16.73 -16.17
N SER A 43 -5.85 15.64 -16.79
CA SER A 43 -6.49 15.69 -18.10
C SER A 43 -7.99 15.94 -18.04
N ASP A 44 -8.70 15.38 -17.05
CA ASP A 44 -10.16 15.49 -16.93
C ASP A 44 -10.59 16.72 -16.10
N LEU A 45 -9.69 17.25 -15.25
CA LEU A 45 -9.91 18.42 -14.39
C LEU A 45 -8.77 19.46 -14.52
N PRO A 46 -8.46 19.92 -15.76
CA PRO A 46 -7.28 20.75 -16.04
C PRO A 46 -7.32 22.14 -15.38
N HIS A 47 -8.48 22.60 -14.94
CA HIS A 47 -8.64 23.89 -14.26
C HIS A 47 -7.99 23.95 -12.87
N TYR A 48 -7.72 22.80 -12.25
CA TYR A 48 -6.90 22.76 -11.01
C TYR A 48 -5.42 23.02 -11.28
N LYS A 49 -4.95 22.85 -12.53
CA LYS A 49 -3.56 23.09 -12.93
C LYS A 49 -2.54 22.28 -12.12
N THR A 50 -2.93 21.08 -11.70
CA THR A 50 -2.03 20.14 -11.04
C THR A 50 -1.07 19.51 -12.06
N GLN A 51 0.07 19.04 -11.57
CA GLN A 51 0.98 18.17 -12.30
C GLN A 51 1.12 16.87 -11.52
N ASP A 52 0.75 15.75 -12.13
CA ASP A 52 0.63 14.45 -11.46
C ASP A 52 -0.38 14.47 -10.28
N GLY A 53 -1.44 15.30 -10.37
CA GLY A 53 -2.47 15.44 -9.34
C GLY A 53 -2.05 16.28 -8.12
N VAL A 54 -0.91 16.98 -8.17
CA VAL A 54 -0.34 17.67 -7.01
C VAL A 54 0.17 19.07 -7.33
N TYR A 55 0.31 19.88 -6.28
CA TYR A 55 1.09 21.10 -6.29
C TYR A 55 2.42 20.88 -5.58
N ARG A 56 3.51 21.25 -6.24
CA ARG A 56 4.86 21.24 -5.70
C ARG A 56 5.32 22.68 -5.50
N ASP A 57 5.75 23.03 -4.29
CA ASP A 57 6.33 24.33 -4.00
C ASP A 57 7.84 24.21 -3.87
N PRO A 58 8.62 24.58 -4.89
CA PRO A 58 10.07 24.48 -4.86
C PRO A 58 10.72 25.38 -3.78
N SER A 59 10.02 26.42 -3.35
CA SER A 59 10.51 27.38 -2.34
C SER A 59 10.23 26.94 -0.90
N ASN A 60 9.38 25.94 -0.68
CA ASN A 60 8.89 25.52 0.63
C ASN A 60 9.30 24.08 0.97
N ASN A 61 10.59 23.83 0.97
CA ASN A 61 11.30 22.73 1.63
C ASN A 61 10.56 21.35 1.60
N GLY A 62 10.13 20.92 0.42
CA GLY A 62 9.51 19.61 0.23
C GLY A 62 8.00 19.57 0.49
N ARG A 63 7.32 20.70 0.59
CA ARG A 63 5.86 20.77 0.68
C ARG A 63 5.22 20.30 -0.63
N ILE A 64 4.40 19.24 -0.54
CA ILE A 64 3.63 18.72 -1.66
C ILE A 64 2.20 18.45 -1.18
N VAL A 65 1.23 18.99 -1.92
CA VAL A 65 -0.20 18.96 -1.54
C VAL A 65 -1.10 18.70 -2.75
N SER A 66 -2.33 18.29 -2.49
CA SER A 66 -3.37 18.16 -3.52
C SER A 66 -4.59 19.04 -3.17
N PRO A 67 -5.27 19.63 -4.19
CA PRO A 67 -6.50 20.37 -3.96
C PRO A 67 -7.60 19.44 -3.44
N THR A 68 -8.13 19.67 -2.24
CA THR A 68 -9.17 18.83 -1.63
C THR A 68 -10.44 18.76 -2.50
N LEU A 69 -10.84 19.90 -3.07
CA LEU A 69 -12.02 19.99 -3.93
C LEU A 69 -11.88 19.25 -5.25
N MET A 70 -10.66 19.00 -5.72
CA MET A 70 -10.40 18.20 -6.92
C MET A 70 -10.91 16.76 -6.73
N TRP A 71 -10.73 16.18 -5.55
CA TRP A 71 -11.24 14.83 -5.25
C TRP A 71 -12.77 14.80 -5.19
N VAL A 72 -13.39 15.86 -4.69
CA VAL A 72 -14.86 16.02 -4.68
C VAL A 72 -15.41 16.10 -6.09
N GLU A 73 -14.82 16.95 -6.93
CA GLU A 73 -15.25 17.12 -8.33
C GLU A 73 -15.01 15.86 -9.15
N ALA A 74 -13.88 15.17 -8.92
CA ALA A 74 -13.61 13.88 -9.53
C ALA A 74 -14.70 12.84 -9.21
N LEU A 75 -15.24 12.86 -7.98
CA LEU A 75 -16.34 11.98 -7.60
C LEU A 75 -17.63 12.34 -8.35
N ASP A 76 -17.99 13.62 -8.43
CA ASP A 76 -19.15 14.08 -9.22
C ASP A 76 -19.01 13.64 -10.69
N LEU A 77 -17.82 13.80 -11.28
CA LEU A 77 -17.54 13.41 -12.67
C LEU A 77 -17.55 11.88 -12.85
N MET A 78 -17.04 11.13 -11.88
CA MET A 78 -17.06 9.66 -11.89
C MET A 78 -18.50 9.14 -11.97
N PHE A 79 -19.41 9.67 -11.15
CA PHE A 79 -20.82 9.27 -11.20
C PHE A 79 -21.50 9.64 -12.53
N GLN A 80 -21.11 10.74 -13.15
CA GLN A 80 -21.59 11.07 -14.50
C GLN A 80 -21.11 10.03 -15.54
N LYS A 81 -19.86 9.55 -15.44
CA LYS A 81 -19.34 8.48 -16.33
C LYS A 81 -20.06 7.15 -16.08
N LEU A 82 -20.16 6.73 -14.82
CA LEU A 82 -20.84 5.48 -14.46
C LEU A 82 -22.32 5.48 -14.87
N SER A 83 -23.01 6.62 -14.78
CA SER A 83 -24.41 6.74 -15.24
C SER A 83 -24.55 6.55 -16.75
N LYS A 84 -23.52 6.85 -17.53
CA LYS A 84 -23.51 6.67 -18.99
C LYS A 84 -23.16 5.23 -19.41
N SER A 85 -22.58 4.42 -18.51
CA SER A 85 -22.20 3.03 -18.78
C SER A 85 -23.33 2.02 -18.61
N ASN A 86 -24.58 2.46 -18.46
CA ASN A 86 -25.76 1.62 -18.20
C ASN A 86 -25.69 0.79 -16.92
N LEU A 87 -24.89 1.22 -15.93
CA LEU A 87 -24.81 0.59 -14.63
C LEU A 87 -26.11 0.82 -13.84
N ASP A 88 -26.75 -0.24 -13.41
CA ASP A 88 -27.92 -0.18 -12.54
C ASP A 88 -27.48 0.01 -11.07
N PHE A 89 -27.46 1.26 -10.60
CA PHE A 89 -27.07 1.57 -9.24
C PHE A 89 -27.99 0.97 -8.16
N SER A 90 -29.24 0.63 -8.51
CA SER A 90 -30.17 0.00 -7.56
C SER A 90 -29.74 -1.40 -7.14
N LYS A 91 -28.89 -2.05 -7.93
CA LYS A 91 -28.30 -3.37 -7.65
C LYS A 91 -27.04 -3.30 -6.78
N ILE A 92 -26.48 -2.11 -6.52
CA ILE A 92 -25.29 -1.98 -5.69
C ILE A 92 -25.67 -2.22 -4.24
N SER A 93 -25.21 -3.34 -3.69
CA SER A 93 -25.49 -3.76 -2.31
C SER A 93 -24.48 -3.19 -1.31
N ALA A 94 -23.25 -2.92 -1.75
CA ALA A 94 -22.27 -2.24 -0.92
C ALA A 94 -21.23 -1.48 -1.76
N VAL A 95 -20.69 -0.43 -1.13
CA VAL A 95 -19.59 0.41 -1.64
C VAL A 95 -18.46 0.38 -0.64
N SER A 96 -17.22 0.33 -1.11
CA SER A 96 -16.02 0.62 -0.31
C SER A 96 -15.01 1.36 -1.19
N GLY A 97 -13.87 1.73 -0.61
CA GLY A 97 -12.87 2.43 -1.40
C GLY A 97 -11.50 2.46 -0.76
N SER A 98 -10.56 2.96 -1.54
CA SER A 98 -9.24 3.35 -1.09
C SER A 98 -9.00 4.84 -1.31
N GLY A 99 -8.16 5.39 -0.44
CA GLY A 99 -7.53 6.68 -0.63
C GLY A 99 -6.02 6.51 -0.62
N GLN A 100 -5.29 7.40 -1.31
CA GLN A 100 -3.84 7.46 -1.18
C GLN A 100 -3.46 7.53 0.30
N GLN A 101 -2.57 6.66 0.77
CA GLN A 101 -2.22 6.59 2.18
C GLN A 101 -1.61 7.91 2.69
N HIS A 102 -1.76 8.16 3.98
CA HIS A 102 -1.19 9.29 4.74
C HIS A 102 -1.77 10.66 4.42
N GLY A 103 -2.40 10.87 3.27
CA GLY A 103 -3.04 12.13 2.93
C GLY A 103 -4.17 12.47 3.90
N SER A 104 -4.32 13.76 4.24
CA SER A 104 -5.26 14.20 5.28
C SER A 104 -6.11 15.40 4.84
N VAL A 105 -7.37 15.36 5.26
CA VAL A 105 -8.39 16.40 4.99
C VAL A 105 -8.85 17.01 6.30
N TYR A 106 -8.92 18.32 6.33
CA TYR A 106 -9.25 19.12 7.52
C TYR A 106 -10.61 19.78 7.34
N TRP A 107 -11.63 19.22 7.98
CA TRP A 107 -12.99 19.72 7.93
C TRP A 107 -13.15 20.92 8.85
N LYS A 108 -13.67 22.02 8.29
CA LYS A 108 -13.95 23.25 9.03
C LYS A 108 -15.09 23.03 10.03
N ILE A 109 -15.08 23.80 11.12
CA ILE A 109 -16.20 23.83 12.09
C ILE A 109 -17.51 24.12 11.37
N GLY A 110 -18.51 23.26 11.61
CA GLY A 110 -19.84 23.31 11.00
C GLY A 110 -20.02 22.41 9.77
N SER A 111 -18.98 21.74 9.29
CA SER A 111 -19.07 20.91 8.08
C SER A 111 -19.87 19.62 8.28
N SER A 112 -20.01 19.15 9.51
CA SER A 112 -20.94 18.04 9.84
C SER A 112 -22.39 18.34 9.43
N LYS A 113 -22.81 19.60 9.59
CA LYS A 113 -24.14 20.05 9.15
C LYS A 113 -24.28 20.07 7.63
N ILE A 114 -23.23 20.47 6.92
CA ILE A 114 -23.20 20.44 5.44
C ILE A 114 -23.37 19.00 4.96
N LEU A 115 -22.56 18.07 5.50
CA LEU A 115 -22.62 16.65 5.14
C LEU A 115 -24.01 16.03 5.38
N SER A 116 -24.65 16.35 6.49
CA SER A 116 -25.96 15.79 6.87
C SER A 116 -27.14 16.38 6.09
N SER A 117 -26.92 17.44 5.31
CA SER A 117 -27.96 18.17 4.57
C SER A 117 -27.67 18.37 3.09
N LEU A 118 -26.93 17.43 2.47
CA LEU A 118 -26.60 17.48 1.06
C LEU A 118 -27.88 17.46 0.19
N ASP A 119 -27.99 18.43 -0.70
CA ASP A 119 -29.09 18.55 -1.67
C ASP A 119 -28.75 17.74 -2.93
N HIS A 120 -29.54 16.71 -3.23
CA HIS A 120 -29.35 15.84 -4.39
C HIS A 120 -29.46 16.57 -5.74
N LYS A 121 -30.05 17.77 -5.77
CA LYS A 121 -30.17 18.57 -7.00
C LYS A 121 -28.89 19.29 -7.39
N LYS A 122 -27.94 19.42 -6.45
CA LYS A 122 -26.68 20.13 -6.63
C LYS A 122 -25.50 19.16 -6.66
N PRO A 123 -24.42 19.45 -7.40
CA PRO A 123 -23.19 18.66 -7.31
C PRO A 123 -22.57 18.82 -5.91
N LEU A 124 -21.77 17.82 -5.49
CA LEU A 124 -21.05 17.86 -4.22
C LEU A 124 -20.08 19.03 -4.15
N LEU A 125 -19.40 19.32 -5.27
CA LEU A 125 -18.44 20.41 -5.36
C LEU A 125 -19.01 21.75 -4.89
N GLU A 126 -20.20 22.13 -5.38
CA GLU A 126 -20.86 23.39 -5.02
C GLU A 126 -21.15 23.47 -3.51
N GLN A 127 -21.54 22.36 -2.92
CA GLN A 127 -21.97 22.28 -1.53
C GLN A 127 -20.82 22.25 -0.54
N LEU A 128 -19.65 21.76 -0.97
CA LEU A 128 -18.48 21.57 -0.13
C LEU A 128 -17.38 22.62 -0.31
N GLU A 129 -17.60 23.63 -1.14
CA GLU A 129 -16.61 24.69 -1.43
C GLU A 129 -16.01 25.34 -0.18
N ASN A 130 -16.80 25.47 0.88
CA ASN A 130 -16.41 26.11 2.14
C ASN A 130 -16.33 25.14 3.33
N ALA A 131 -16.27 23.82 3.06
CA ALA A 131 -16.29 22.80 4.10
C ALA A 131 -14.90 22.52 4.73
N PHE A 132 -13.82 23.09 4.22
CA PHE A 132 -12.46 22.75 4.63
C PHE A 132 -11.74 23.95 5.26
N SER A 133 -11.03 23.69 6.37
CA SER A 133 -10.15 24.68 7.00
C SER A 133 -8.83 24.83 6.24
N ILE A 134 -8.41 23.78 5.49
CA ILE A 134 -7.30 23.80 4.54
C ILE A 134 -7.83 23.35 3.18
N LYS A 135 -7.59 24.13 2.14
CA LYS A 135 -8.01 23.82 0.76
C LYS A 135 -7.05 22.89 0.02
N GLU A 136 -5.81 22.84 0.46
CA GLU A 136 -4.73 22.03 -0.10
C GLU A 136 -4.27 20.99 0.92
N SER A 137 -4.70 19.77 0.73
CA SER A 137 -4.45 18.65 1.63
C SER A 137 -2.99 18.18 1.53
N PRO A 138 -2.28 18.01 2.66
CA PRO A 138 -1.00 17.32 2.68
C PRO A 138 -1.18 15.88 2.18
N ILE A 139 -0.20 15.37 1.43
CA ILE A 139 -0.22 14.02 0.86
C ILE A 139 1.07 13.26 1.14
N TRP A 140 1.11 11.98 0.81
CA TRP A 140 2.25 11.08 1.07
C TRP A 140 3.57 11.51 0.44
N MET A 141 3.57 12.38 -0.56
CA MET A 141 4.79 12.92 -1.20
C MET A 141 5.42 14.05 -0.41
N ASP A 142 4.70 14.64 0.56
CA ASP A 142 5.22 15.72 1.39
C ASP A 142 6.33 15.23 2.32
N CYS A 143 7.48 15.87 2.28
CA CYS A 143 8.64 15.55 3.11
C CYS A 143 9.08 16.74 4.00
N SER A 144 8.16 17.65 4.29
CA SER A 144 8.46 18.93 4.97
C SER A 144 8.41 18.86 6.50
N THR A 145 8.20 17.68 7.11
CA THR A 145 7.94 17.50 8.55
C THR A 145 9.04 16.76 9.31
N THR A 146 10.29 16.86 8.89
CA THR A 146 11.42 16.17 9.54
C THR A 146 11.57 16.57 11.02
N ALA A 147 11.40 17.85 11.35
CA ALA A 147 11.48 18.34 12.72
C ALA A 147 10.38 17.77 13.61
N GLU A 148 9.15 17.71 13.09
CA GLU A 148 7.98 17.15 13.78
C GLU A 148 8.13 15.64 13.99
N CYS A 149 8.69 14.91 13.02
CA CYS A 149 9.04 13.50 13.18
C CYS A 149 9.97 13.28 14.36
N ARG A 150 11.05 14.04 14.44
CA ARG A 150 12.03 13.93 15.55
C ARG A 150 11.41 14.33 16.88
N ALA A 151 10.56 15.34 16.91
CA ALA A 151 9.85 15.76 18.11
C ALA A 151 8.91 14.66 18.64
N ILE A 152 8.12 14.03 17.76
CA ILE A 152 7.23 12.91 18.14
C ILE A 152 8.06 11.73 18.64
N GLU A 153 9.09 11.29 17.89
CA GLU A 153 9.97 10.19 18.30
C GLU A 153 10.59 10.43 19.67
N ASN A 154 11.12 11.61 19.93
CA ASN A 154 11.73 11.97 21.21
C ASN A 154 10.69 11.94 22.35
N ALA A 155 9.49 12.44 22.11
CA ALA A 155 8.44 12.48 23.13
C ALA A 155 7.93 11.10 23.53
N VAL A 156 7.95 10.10 22.64
CA VAL A 156 7.52 8.74 22.93
C VAL A 156 8.67 7.81 23.40
N GLY A 157 9.89 8.33 23.51
CA GLY A 157 11.06 7.56 23.97
C GLY A 157 11.97 7.01 22.88
N GLY A 158 11.81 7.44 21.64
CA GLY A 158 12.66 7.12 20.49
C GLY A 158 11.95 6.51 19.31
N ALA A 159 12.62 6.51 18.17
CA ALA A 159 12.08 6.00 16.91
C ALA A 159 11.62 4.53 16.99
N LEU A 160 12.41 3.68 17.65
CA LEU A 160 12.08 2.27 17.81
C LEU A 160 10.86 2.06 18.73
N GLU A 161 10.74 2.84 19.79
CA GLU A 161 9.59 2.76 20.70
C GLU A 161 8.30 3.20 19.98
N LEU A 162 8.37 4.25 19.16
CA LEU A 162 7.24 4.63 18.31
C LEU A 162 6.89 3.51 17.32
N ALA A 163 7.89 2.89 16.67
CA ALA A 163 7.66 1.78 15.74
C ALA A 163 7.00 0.56 16.41
N LYS A 164 7.41 0.22 17.63
CA LYS A 164 6.80 -0.88 18.41
C LYS A 164 5.32 -0.64 18.72
N VAL A 165 4.95 0.60 18.99
CA VAL A 165 3.57 0.99 19.29
C VAL A 165 2.75 1.13 18.01
N THR A 166 3.24 1.91 17.04
CA THR A 166 2.44 2.32 15.87
C THR A 166 2.72 1.55 14.59
N GLY A 167 3.64 0.57 14.62
CA GLY A 167 4.02 -0.23 13.46
C GLY A 167 5.07 0.42 12.55
N SER A 168 5.45 1.67 12.80
CA SER A 168 6.42 2.42 12.00
C SER A 168 7.10 3.50 12.83
N ARG A 169 8.37 3.79 12.53
CA ARG A 169 8.96 5.05 13.01
C ARG A 169 8.23 6.25 12.39
N ALA A 170 8.51 7.46 12.85
CA ALA A 170 7.95 8.66 12.22
C ALA A 170 8.57 8.89 10.82
N TYR A 171 7.69 9.05 9.85
CA TYR A 171 8.05 9.45 8.49
C TYR A 171 7.37 10.77 8.14
N GLU A 172 8.05 11.61 7.38
CA GLU A 172 7.59 12.96 7.02
C GLU A 172 6.19 12.94 6.37
N ARG A 173 5.92 11.91 5.57
CA ARG A 173 4.64 11.72 4.87
C ARG A 173 3.47 11.31 5.76
N PHE A 174 3.73 10.83 6.98
CA PHE A 174 2.69 10.32 7.86
C PHE A 174 1.83 11.45 8.44
N THR A 175 0.58 11.13 8.69
CA THR A 175 -0.45 12.11 9.08
C THR A 175 -0.16 12.76 10.43
N GLY A 176 0.38 12.03 11.41
CA GLY A 176 0.73 12.58 12.72
C GLY A 176 1.73 13.76 12.62
N PRO A 177 2.90 13.59 11.98
CA PRO A 177 3.83 14.68 11.72
C PRO A 177 3.22 15.86 10.95
N GLN A 178 2.36 15.60 9.95
CA GLN A 178 1.64 16.64 9.22
C GLN A 178 0.67 17.43 10.12
N ILE A 179 -0.09 16.74 10.98
CA ILE A 179 -0.97 17.39 11.96
C ILE A 179 -0.16 18.22 12.94
N LYS A 180 0.96 17.68 13.44
CA LYS A 180 1.85 18.42 14.36
C LYS A 180 2.35 19.71 13.75
N LYS A 181 2.77 19.68 12.49
CA LYS A 181 3.20 20.89 11.75
C LYS A 181 2.10 21.94 11.70
N ILE A 182 0.85 21.54 11.42
CA ILE A 182 -0.30 22.46 11.39
C ILE A 182 -0.57 23.00 12.79
N PHE A 183 -0.56 22.14 13.81
CA PHE A 183 -0.77 22.53 15.20
C PHE A 183 0.28 23.55 15.67
N ASP A 184 1.54 23.31 15.39
CA ASP A 184 2.66 24.16 15.85
C ASP A 184 2.76 25.48 15.09
N HIS A 185 2.48 25.49 13.78
CA HIS A 185 2.75 26.65 12.91
C HIS A 185 1.49 27.37 12.39
N GLN A 186 0.32 26.75 12.48
CA GLN A 186 -0.96 27.30 11.99
C GLN A 186 -2.10 27.01 12.98
N PRO A 187 -1.95 27.44 14.26
CA PRO A 187 -2.89 27.09 15.32
C PRO A 187 -4.33 27.57 15.05
N GLU A 188 -4.51 28.67 14.33
CA GLU A 188 -5.83 29.16 13.93
C GLU A 188 -6.54 28.20 12.98
N ILE A 189 -5.82 27.51 12.09
CA ILE A 189 -6.37 26.49 11.20
C ILE A 189 -6.71 25.23 12.01
N TYR A 190 -5.81 24.80 12.88
CA TYR A 190 -6.06 23.64 13.74
C TYR A 190 -7.29 23.85 14.62
N ASN A 191 -7.41 25.03 15.24
CA ASN A 191 -8.54 25.37 16.08
C ASN A 191 -9.87 25.48 15.29
N ASN A 192 -9.83 25.90 14.03
CA ASN A 192 -10.99 25.98 13.14
C ASN A 192 -11.33 24.64 12.45
N THR A 193 -10.65 23.56 12.83
CA THR A 193 -10.89 22.20 12.31
C THR A 193 -11.72 21.41 13.30
N GLU A 194 -12.89 20.92 12.89
CA GLU A 194 -13.72 20.05 13.74
C GLU A 194 -13.42 18.55 13.54
N ARG A 195 -12.95 18.14 12.35
CA ARG A 195 -12.62 16.76 12.04
C ARG A 195 -11.40 16.70 11.13
N ILE A 196 -10.52 15.74 11.38
CA ILE A 196 -9.40 15.37 10.52
C ILE A 196 -9.68 13.98 9.98
N SER A 197 -9.71 13.84 8.66
CA SER A 197 -9.92 12.57 7.98
C SER A 197 -8.66 12.19 7.18
N LEU A 198 -8.41 10.90 7.00
CA LEU A 198 -7.58 10.41 5.90
C LEU A 198 -8.33 10.55 4.58
N VAL A 199 -7.65 10.49 3.44
CA VAL A 199 -8.34 10.54 2.13
C VAL A 199 -9.40 9.45 2.02
N SER A 200 -9.12 8.26 2.55
CA SER A 200 -10.06 7.14 2.61
C SER A 200 -11.33 7.46 3.42
N SER A 201 -11.19 7.87 4.68
CA SER A 201 -12.34 8.20 5.53
C SER A 201 -13.03 9.49 5.12
N PHE A 202 -12.32 10.42 4.45
CA PHE A 202 -12.91 11.59 3.81
C PHE A 202 -13.90 11.17 2.70
N MET A 203 -13.45 10.32 1.78
CA MET A 203 -14.33 9.83 0.71
C MET A 203 -15.52 9.04 1.29
N ALA A 204 -15.29 8.15 2.26
CA ALA A 204 -16.37 7.43 2.94
C ALA A 204 -17.38 8.39 3.58
N SER A 205 -16.93 9.50 4.16
CA SER A 205 -17.80 10.52 4.78
C SER A 205 -18.74 11.16 3.76
N LEU A 206 -18.29 11.37 2.53
CA LEU A 206 -19.14 11.87 1.45
C LEU A 206 -20.29 10.90 1.15
N PHE A 207 -19.98 9.59 1.12
CA PHE A 207 -20.95 8.54 0.81
C PHE A 207 -22.01 8.35 1.89
N ILE A 208 -21.66 8.54 3.17
CA ILE A 208 -22.62 8.36 4.28
C ILE A 208 -23.30 9.66 4.73
N GLY A 209 -22.84 10.81 4.25
CA GLY A 209 -23.35 12.12 4.68
C GLY A 209 -23.05 12.45 6.16
N ALA A 210 -21.97 11.89 6.69
CA ALA A 210 -21.50 12.07 8.07
C ALA A 210 -20.01 11.74 8.16
N TYR A 211 -19.34 12.05 9.27
CA TYR A 211 -17.94 11.66 9.43
C TYR A 211 -17.79 10.16 9.62
N ALA A 212 -17.11 9.51 8.68
CA ALA A 212 -16.75 8.11 8.78
C ALA A 212 -15.63 7.89 9.80
N ALA A 213 -15.62 6.74 10.44
CA ALA A 213 -14.48 6.28 11.23
C ALA A 213 -13.25 6.03 10.33
N ILE A 214 -12.06 6.03 10.94
CA ILE A 214 -10.81 5.64 10.28
C ILE A 214 -10.63 4.13 10.49
N ASP A 215 -10.32 3.38 9.44
CA ASP A 215 -10.10 1.96 9.59
C ASP A 215 -8.73 1.66 10.22
N HIS A 216 -8.59 0.50 10.87
CA HIS A 216 -7.38 0.13 11.60
C HIS A 216 -6.16 0.05 10.68
N SER A 217 -6.32 -0.42 9.44
CA SER A 217 -5.21 -0.61 8.51
C SER A 217 -4.63 0.74 8.06
N ASP A 218 -5.49 1.67 7.66
CA ASP A 218 -5.05 3.02 7.23
C ASP A 218 -4.66 3.90 8.42
N GLY A 219 -5.37 3.75 9.54
CA GLY A 219 -5.08 4.46 10.80
C GLY A 219 -3.68 4.18 11.35
N ALA A 220 -3.14 2.97 11.14
CA ALA A 220 -1.76 2.65 11.51
C ALA A 220 -0.73 3.49 10.73
N GLY A 221 -1.07 3.96 9.52
CA GLY A 221 -0.23 4.87 8.73
C GLY A 221 -0.18 6.32 9.21
N MET A 222 -0.71 6.61 10.40
CA MET A 222 -0.74 7.96 10.97
C MET A 222 0.34 8.21 12.03
N ASN A 223 1.02 7.18 12.57
CA ASN A 223 1.83 7.22 13.79
C ASN A 223 1.06 7.61 15.06
N LEU A 224 -0.24 7.35 15.10
CA LEU A 224 -1.13 7.78 16.20
C LEU A 224 -1.88 6.61 16.86
N MET A 225 -1.95 5.45 16.21
CA MET A 225 -2.68 4.27 16.66
C MET A 225 -1.73 3.21 17.22
N ASP A 226 -2.09 2.62 18.36
CA ASP A 226 -1.48 1.38 18.82
C ASP A 226 -1.99 0.21 17.96
N ILE A 227 -1.08 -0.45 17.24
CA ILE A 227 -1.46 -1.51 16.29
C ILE A 227 -1.92 -2.81 16.97
N LYS A 228 -1.55 -3.04 18.22
CA LYS A 228 -1.96 -4.23 19.00
C LYS A 228 -3.32 -4.02 19.63
N GLU A 229 -3.50 -2.89 20.30
CA GLU A 229 -4.76 -2.53 20.95
C GLU A 229 -5.81 -2.09 19.92
N LYS A 230 -5.40 -1.72 18.70
CA LYS A 230 -6.27 -1.15 17.64
C LYS A 230 -7.06 0.05 18.15
N ALA A 231 -6.39 0.89 18.91
CA ALA A 231 -6.92 2.07 19.57
C ALA A 231 -5.95 3.25 19.44
N TRP A 232 -6.42 4.47 19.64
CA TRP A 232 -5.55 5.63 19.64
C TRP A 232 -4.51 5.53 20.78
N SER A 233 -3.24 5.75 20.46
CA SER A 233 -2.15 5.78 21.43
C SER A 233 -2.11 7.13 22.13
N LYS A 234 -2.44 7.16 23.42
CA LYS A 234 -2.41 8.39 24.23
C LYS A 234 -1.09 9.14 24.12
N VAL A 235 0.01 8.41 24.25
CA VAL A 235 1.36 8.99 24.20
C VAL A 235 1.65 9.61 22.84
N ALA A 236 1.27 8.95 21.74
CA ALA A 236 1.46 9.47 20.40
C ALA A 236 0.55 10.67 20.10
N LEU A 237 -0.69 10.66 20.58
CA LEU A 237 -1.62 11.80 20.46
C LEU A 237 -1.07 13.02 21.19
N GLU A 238 -0.68 12.88 22.46
CA GLU A 238 -0.14 13.97 23.29
C GLU A 238 1.17 14.53 22.72
N ALA A 239 2.02 13.67 22.13
CA ALA A 239 3.24 14.07 21.44
C ALA A 239 2.96 14.89 20.16
N THR A 240 1.77 14.77 19.59
CA THR A 240 1.39 15.37 18.30
C THR A 240 0.66 16.68 18.49
N ALA A 241 -0.50 16.68 19.14
CA ALA A 241 -1.32 17.89 19.34
C ALA A 241 -2.34 17.72 20.46
N ASN A 242 -2.72 18.83 21.11
CA ASN A 242 -3.76 18.85 22.14
C ASN A 242 -5.13 18.54 21.52
N ASP A 243 -6.00 17.88 22.29
CA ASP A 243 -7.40 17.56 21.92
C ASP A 243 -7.54 16.79 20.59
N LEU A 244 -6.47 16.14 20.14
CA LEU A 244 -6.40 15.52 18.81
C LEU A 244 -7.40 14.36 18.67
N GLU A 245 -7.61 13.55 19.70
CA GLU A 245 -8.52 12.39 19.65
C GLU A 245 -9.95 12.82 19.26
N SER A 246 -10.45 13.93 19.80
CA SER A 246 -11.76 14.45 19.46
C SER A 246 -11.90 14.83 17.97
N LYS A 247 -10.80 15.29 17.36
CA LYS A 247 -10.76 15.66 15.94
C LYS A 247 -10.58 14.46 15.02
N LEU A 248 -9.96 13.38 15.48
CA LEU A 248 -9.79 12.13 14.70
C LEU A 248 -11.06 11.26 14.71
N GLY A 249 -11.79 11.25 15.82
CA GLY A 249 -12.95 10.39 16.01
C GLY A 249 -12.60 8.92 16.22
N ASN A 250 -13.54 8.03 15.87
CA ASN A 250 -13.42 6.61 16.15
C ASN A 250 -12.56 5.87 15.13
N LEU A 251 -11.94 4.78 15.60
CA LEU A 251 -11.36 3.74 14.77
C LEU A 251 -12.39 2.62 14.53
N ALA A 252 -12.25 1.88 13.43
CA ALA A 252 -13.12 0.77 13.10
C ALA A 252 -12.37 -0.36 12.41
N PRO A 253 -12.83 -1.63 12.52
CA PRO A 253 -12.26 -2.73 11.78
C PRO A 253 -12.52 -2.56 10.29
N ALA A 254 -11.57 -2.99 9.46
CA ALA A 254 -11.62 -2.83 8.00
C ALA A 254 -12.87 -3.43 7.32
N TYR A 255 -13.43 -4.50 7.89
CA TYR A 255 -14.68 -5.13 7.39
C TYR A 255 -15.96 -4.46 7.92
N GLY A 256 -15.83 -3.48 8.79
CA GLY A 256 -16.96 -2.80 9.45
C GLY A 256 -17.77 -1.94 8.49
N VAL A 257 -19.02 -1.70 8.85
CA VAL A 257 -19.92 -0.79 8.14
C VAL A 257 -19.67 0.63 8.64
N ALA A 258 -19.33 1.56 7.74
CA ALA A 258 -19.22 2.99 8.05
C ALA A 258 -20.59 3.63 8.21
N GLY A 259 -21.56 3.18 7.42
CA GLY A 259 -22.93 3.65 7.43
C GLY A 259 -23.74 3.12 6.24
N LYS A 260 -24.99 3.53 6.14
CA LYS A 260 -25.76 3.36 4.90
C LYS A 260 -25.43 4.51 3.94
N ILE A 261 -25.62 4.27 2.67
CA ILE A 261 -25.48 5.30 1.63
C ILE A 261 -26.39 6.51 1.94
N ALA A 262 -25.88 7.73 1.78
CA ALA A 262 -26.64 8.95 2.03
C ALA A 262 -27.82 9.12 1.04
N SER A 263 -28.89 9.77 1.49
CA SER A 263 -30.06 10.08 0.66
C SER A 263 -29.69 10.85 -0.61
N TYR A 264 -28.63 11.66 -0.58
CA TYR A 264 -28.08 12.32 -1.75
C TYR A 264 -27.87 11.36 -2.93
N PHE A 265 -27.22 10.23 -2.70
CA PHE A 265 -26.95 9.24 -3.76
C PHE A 265 -28.20 8.42 -4.12
N VAL A 266 -29.06 8.14 -3.14
CA VAL A 266 -30.33 7.44 -3.38
C VAL A 266 -31.22 8.26 -4.33
N GLU A 267 -31.36 9.56 -4.06
CA GLU A 267 -32.24 10.44 -4.82
C GLU A 267 -31.62 10.87 -6.15
N ARG A 268 -30.32 11.10 -6.21
CA ARG A 268 -29.65 11.59 -7.42
C ARG A 268 -29.30 10.50 -8.42
N TYR A 269 -28.85 9.34 -7.93
CA TYR A 269 -28.30 8.25 -8.74
C TYR A 269 -29.07 6.94 -8.63
N HIS A 270 -30.16 6.92 -7.85
CA HIS A 270 -31.03 5.76 -7.66
C HIS A 270 -30.37 4.55 -6.99
N PHE A 271 -29.42 4.80 -6.08
CA PHE A 271 -28.90 3.75 -5.23
C PHE A 271 -29.99 3.08 -4.39
N ASN A 272 -29.84 1.82 -4.09
CA ASN A 272 -30.65 1.18 -3.07
C ASN A 272 -30.42 1.86 -1.71
N LYS A 273 -31.48 2.29 -1.03
CA LYS A 273 -31.39 2.94 0.30
C LYS A 273 -30.72 2.07 1.37
N ASP A 274 -30.70 0.74 1.16
CA ASP A 274 -30.07 -0.22 2.06
C ASP A 274 -28.63 -0.58 1.64
N CYS A 275 -28.09 0.08 0.61
CA CYS A 275 -26.70 -0.06 0.21
C CYS A 275 -25.78 0.34 1.38
N LEU A 276 -24.88 -0.56 1.72
CA LEU A 276 -23.90 -0.36 2.80
C LEU A 276 -22.65 0.36 2.28
N VAL A 277 -22.13 1.27 3.08
CA VAL A 277 -20.78 1.81 2.89
C VAL A 277 -19.88 1.08 3.88
N ILE A 278 -19.00 0.22 3.37
CA ILE A 278 -17.99 -0.48 4.16
C ILE A 278 -16.81 0.46 4.39
N GLN A 279 -16.12 0.32 5.52
CA GLN A 279 -14.97 1.16 5.85
C GLN A 279 -13.98 1.22 4.68
N TRP A 280 -13.60 2.43 4.31
CA TRP A 280 -12.56 2.67 3.33
C TRP A 280 -11.19 2.55 4.00
N SER A 281 -10.16 2.24 3.23
CA SER A 281 -8.80 2.08 3.71
C SER A 281 -7.78 2.78 2.80
N GLY A 282 -6.50 2.64 3.08
CA GLY A 282 -5.46 3.07 2.17
C GLY A 282 -5.37 2.21 0.90
N ASP A 283 -4.74 2.74 -0.14
CA ASP A 283 -4.53 2.07 -1.42
C ASP A 283 -3.69 0.78 -1.27
N ASN A 284 -2.63 0.81 -0.46
CA ASN A 284 -1.81 -0.38 -0.20
C ASN A 284 -2.58 -1.48 0.57
N PRO A 285 -3.29 -1.20 1.69
CA PRO A 285 -4.19 -2.16 2.31
C PRO A 285 -5.23 -2.76 1.35
N ASN A 286 -5.86 -1.94 0.52
CA ASN A 286 -6.82 -2.44 -0.47
C ASN A 286 -6.17 -3.32 -1.54
N SER A 287 -4.96 -3.00 -1.95
CA SER A 287 -4.21 -3.82 -2.92
C SER A 287 -3.97 -5.25 -2.39
N VAL A 288 -3.79 -5.43 -1.09
CA VAL A 288 -3.70 -6.76 -0.46
C VAL A 288 -4.95 -7.61 -0.77
N ALA A 289 -6.14 -7.03 -0.65
CA ALA A 289 -7.39 -7.71 -1.00
C ALA A 289 -7.51 -7.98 -2.51
N GLY A 290 -7.15 -6.98 -3.33
CA GLY A 290 -7.17 -7.10 -4.79
C GLY A 290 -6.19 -8.13 -5.34
N LEU A 291 -5.08 -8.35 -4.67
CA LEU A 291 -4.09 -9.39 -4.97
C LEU A 291 -4.44 -10.73 -4.33
N THR A 292 -5.56 -10.83 -3.65
CA THR A 292 -6.02 -12.05 -2.95
C THR A 292 -5.08 -12.59 -1.86
N LEU A 293 -4.26 -11.73 -1.28
CA LEU A 293 -3.49 -12.10 -0.08
C LEU A 293 -4.45 -12.17 1.10
N ASN A 294 -4.56 -13.31 1.77
CA ASN A 294 -5.62 -13.49 2.76
C ASN A 294 -5.24 -14.33 3.98
N ILE A 295 -4.09 -14.98 3.95
CA ILE A 295 -3.62 -15.83 5.05
C ILE A 295 -2.16 -15.54 5.40
N PRO A 296 -1.76 -15.78 6.65
CA PRO A 296 -0.37 -15.69 7.05
C PRO A 296 0.54 -16.57 6.18
N GLY A 297 1.58 -15.98 5.65
CA GLY A 297 2.49 -16.61 4.69
C GLY A 297 2.20 -16.28 3.22
N ASP A 298 1.09 -15.60 2.90
CA ASP A 298 0.90 -14.98 1.58
C ASP A 298 1.82 -13.77 1.44
N LEU A 299 2.46 -13.66 0.29
CA LEU A 299 3.37 -12.57 -0.07
C LEU A 299 3.04 -12.04 -1.46
N ALA A 300 3.16 -10.74 -1.66
CA ALA A 300 3.19 -10.14 -2.99
C ALA A 300 4.48 -9.35 -3.19
N ILE A 301 5.03 -9.40 -4.40
CA ILE A 301 6.17 -8.59 -4.84
C ILE A 301 5.73 -7.78 -6.04
N SER A 302 5.69 -6.46 -5.86
CA SER A 302 5.44 -5.51 -6.95
C SER A 302 6.79 -5.06 -7.52
N LEU A 303 7.05 -5.44 -8.77
CA LEU A 303 8.30 -5.17 -9.49
C LEU A 303 8.11 -3.97 -10.42
N GLY A 304 8.23 -2.78 -9.86
CA GLY A 304 8.03 -1.51 -10.55
C GLY A 304 9.29 -0.65 -10.67
N THR A 305 9.12 0.65 -10.86
CA THR A 305 10.21 1.65 -10.76
C THR A 305 10.89 1.55 -9.41
N SER A 306 10.10 1.52 -8.35
CA SER A 306 10.45 1.04 -7.00
C SER A 306 9.80 -0.31 -6.79
N ASP A 307 10.43 -1.18 -6.03
CA ASP A 307 9.84 -2.47 -5.69
C ASP A 307 9.17 -2.40 -4.32
N THR A 308 8.08 -3.15 -4.16
CA THR A 308 7.36 -3.22 -2.88
C THR A 308 7.04 -4.67 -2.55
N VAL A 309 7.22 -5.04 -1.30
CA VAL A 309 6.81 -6.34 -0.76
C VAL A 309 5.65 -6.13 0.21
N PHE A 310 4.56 -6.85 -0.02
CA PHE A 310 3.44 -6.98 0.92
C PHE A 310 3.42 -8.39 1.46
N MET A 311 3.16 -8.54 2.75
CA MET A 311 2.99 -9.86 3.34
C MET A 311 1.94 -9.85 4.44
N ILE A 312 1.31 -11.01 4.66
CA ILE A 312 0.40 -11.26 5.77
C ILE A 312 1.12 -12.11 6.81
N THR A 313 1.11 -11.64 8.07
CA THR A 313 1.71 -12.34 9.21
C THR A 313 0.79 -12.25 10.44
N LYS A 314 0.98 -13.18 11.40
CA LYS A 314 0.34 -13.10 12.73
C LYS A 314 1.24 -12.44 13.77
N ASP A 315 2.54 -12.61 13.62
CA ASP A 315 3.55 -12.20 14.60
C ASP A 315 4.51 -11.19 13.95
N PRO A 316 4.06 -9.93 13.76
CA PRO A 316 4.91 -8.91 13.17
C PRO A 316 6.02 -8.50 14.14
N ASN A 317 7.16 -8.13 13.57
CA ASN A 317 8.28 -7.59 14.31
C ASN A 317 8.61 -6.17 13.80
N PRO A 318 7.90 -5.12 14.30
CA PRO A 318 8.12 -3.75 13.85
C PRO A 318 9.57 -3.29 14.08
N GLY A 319 10.11 -2.57 13.12
CA GLY A 319 11.48 -2.05 13.13
C GLY A 319 11.57 -0.61 12.64
N LEU A 320 12.80 -0.12 12.49
CA LEU A 320 13.05 1.25 12.02
C LEU A 320 12.79 1.43 10.52
N GLU A 321 12.83 0.36 9.75
CA GLU A 321 12.48 0.33 8.33
C GLU A 321 11.24 -0.54 8.13
N GLY A 322 10.46 -0.24 7.10
CA GLY A 322 9.21 -0.95 6.82
C GLY A 322 8.03 -0.47 7.65
N HIS A 323 6.87 -1.00 7.34
CA HIS A 323 5.60 -0.61 7.94
C HIS A 323 4.79 -1.84 8.32
N VAL A 324 4.25 -1.84 9.53
CA VAL A 324 3.33 -2.87 10.03
C VAL A 324 1.97 -2.23 10.27
N PHE A 325 0.93 -2.84 9.69
CA PHE A 325 -0.46 -2.41 9.84
C PHE A 325 -1.33 -3.59 10.27
N PRO A 326 -2.43 -3.39 11.01
CA PRO A 326 -3.47 -4.40 11.09
C PRO A 326 -3.92 -4.81 9.69
N SER A 327 -4.15 -6.10 9.47
CA SER A 327 -4.51 -6.59 8.14
C SER A 327 -5.91 -6.14 7.73
N PRO A 328 -6.11 -5.67 6.48
CA PRO A 328 -7.44 -5.33 5.98
C PRO A 328 -8.29 -6.56 5.64
N VAL A 329 -7.70 -7.75 5.62
CA VAL A 329 -8.32 -9.00 5.16
C VAL A 329 -8.33 -10.11 6.21
N ASP A 330 -7.66 -9.91 7.33
CA ASP A 330 -7.60 -10.83 8.46
C ASP A 330 -7.73 -10.03 9.77
N ALA A 331 -8.82 -10.21 10.51
CA ALA A 331 -9.09 -9.42 11.71
C ALA A 331 -8.04 -9.59 12.83
N GLU A 332 -7.34 -10.73 12.86
CA GLU A 332 -6.31 -11.04 13.87
C GLU A 332 -4.89 -10.91 13.34
N GLY A 333 -4.76 -10.66 12.03
CA GLY A 333 -3.47 -10.60 11.36
C GLY A 333 -2.96 -9.19 11.16
N TYR A 334 -1.76 -9.13 10.61
CA TYR A 334 -1.08 -7.90 10.21
C TYR A 334 -0.63 -8.01 8.77
N MET A 335 -0.61 -6.87 8.08
CA MET A 335 0.14 -6.72 6.85
C MET A 335 1.46 -6.00 7.12
N VAL A 336 2.49 -6.38 6.42
CA VAL A 336 3.77 -5.68 6.40
C VAL A 336 4.02 -5.15 5.00
N MET A 337 4.51 -3.93 4.91
CA MET A 337 4.92 -3.30 3.66
C MET A 337 6.39 -2.91 3.74
N LEU A 338 7.18 -3.40 2.78
CA LEU A 338 8.59 -3.07 2.61
C LEU A 338 8.77 -2.37 1.26
N CYS A 339 9.42 -1.21 1.26
CA CYS A 339 9.65 -0.41 0.07
C CYS A 339 11.13 -0.37 -0.27
N TYR A 340 11.45 -0.58 -1.56
CA TYR A 340 12.79 -0.53 -2.12
C TYR A 340 12.82 0.48 -3.25
N LYS A 341 13.65 1.50 -3.12
CA LYS A 341 13.73 2.55 -4.15
C LYS A 341 14.42 2.05 -5.43
N ASN A 342 15.37 1.14 -5.28
CA ASN A 342 16.13 0.57 -6.39
C ASN A 342 15.40 -0.63 -7.00
N GLY A 343 14.36 -0.38 -7.80
CA GLY A 343 13.62 -1.37 -8.57
C GLY A 343 14.08 -1.49 -10.01
N SER A 344 13.16 -1.29 -10.96
CA SER A 344 13.43 -1.49 -12.40
C SER A 344 14.49 -0.56 -12.96
N LEU A 345 14.61 0.67 -12.46
CA LEU A 345 15.65 1.60 -12.95
C LEU A 345 17.06 1.09 -12.68
N THR A 346 17.27 0.36 -11.59
CA THR A 346 18.56 -0.25 -11.28
C THR A 346 18.81 -1.49 -12.15
N ARG A 347 17.78 -2.33 -12.38
CA ARG A 347 17.84 -3.43 -13.34
C ARG A 347 18.12 -2.94 -14.76
N GLU A 348 17.49 -1.83 -15.14
CA GLU A 348 17.70 -1.18 -16.43
C GLU A 348 19.12 -0.62 -16.59
N ASP A 349 19.69 -0.04 -15.54
CA ASP A 349 21.08 0.41 -15.55
C ASP A 349 22.06 -0.75 -15.81
N VAL A 350 21.87 -1.87 -15.12
CA VAL A 350 22.67 -3.08 -15.36
C VAL A 350 22.45 -3.63 -16.77
N ARG A 351 21.19 -3.68 -17.26
CA ARG A 351 20.89 -4.06 -18.66
C ARG A 351 21.65 -3.17 -19.64
N ASN A 352 21.64 -1.87 -19.43
CA ASN A 352 22.27 -0.92 -20.35
C ASN A 352 23.79 -1.04 -20.38
N ARG A 353 24.43 -1.37 -19.25
CA ARG A 353 25.88 -1.54 -19.14
C ARG A 353 26.37 -2.93 -19.59
N CYS A 354 25.58 -3.99 -19.31
CA CYS A 354 26.06 -5.36 -19.39
C CYS A 354 25.31 -6.22 -20.42
N ALA A 355 24.18 -5.78 -20.97
CA ALA A 355 23.31 -6.56 -21.85
C ALA A 355 22.86 -5.78 -23.10
N GLU A 356 23.75 -5.01 -23.72
CA GLU A 356 23.53 -4.31 -25.01
C GLU A 356 22.25 -3.47 -25.05
N LYS A 357 21.79 -2.97 -23.89
CA LYS A 357 20.50 -2.24 -23.73
C LYS A 357 19.27 -3.08 -24.11
N SER A 358 19.40 -4.41 -24.16
CA SER A 358 18.35 -5.35 -24.58
C SER A 358 17.90 -6.22 -23.42
N TRP A 359 16.58 -6.30 -23.19
CA TRP A 359 16.01 -7.25 -22.23
C TRP A 359 16.16 -8.71 -22.68
N ASP A 360 16.19 -8.98 -23.98
CA ASP A 360 16.39 -10.34 -24.50
C ASP A 360 17.81 -10.82 -24.19
N VAL A 361 18.83 -9.97 -24.39
CA VAL A 361 20.21 -10.27 -24.01
C VAL A 361 20.33 -10.42 -22.50
N PHE A 362 19.71 -9.53 -21.72
CA PHE A 362 19.67 -9.62 -20.26
C PHE A 362 19.09 -10.97 -19.80
N ASN A 363 17.94 -11.38 -20.35
CA ASN A 363 17.30 -12.65 -20.02
C ASN A 363 18.16 -13.85 -20.39
N LYS A 364 18.81 -13.81 -21.56
CA LYS A 364 19.74 -14.85 -22.00
C LYS A 364 20.90 -14.99 -21.01
N LEU A 365 21.55 -13.90 -20.65
CA LEU A 365 22.65 -13.90 -19.67
C LEU A 365 22.20 -14.42 -18.30
N LEU A 366 20.99 -14.04 -17.85
CA LEU A 366 20.42 -14.52 -16.59
C LEU A 366 20.16 -16.04 -16.63
N GLN A 367 19.69 -16.59 -17.76
CA GLN A 367 19.42 -18.02 -17.91
C GLN A 367 20.72 -18.85 -18.02
N GLU A 368 21.72 -18.34 -18.71
CA GLU A 368 23.02 -19.02 -18.92
C GLU A 368 23.91 -18.99 -17.67
N THR A 369 23.69 -18.03 -16.76
CA THR A 369 24.46 -17.94 -15.51
C THR A 369 23.85 -18.87 -14.44
N GLN A 370 24.71 -19.69 -13.83
CA GLN A 370 24.26 -20.64 -12.80
C GLN A 370 23.65 -19.91 -11.57
N PRO A 371 22.61 -20.48 -10.95
CA PRO A 371 22.11 -20.02 -9.65
C PRO A 371 23.23 -19.88 -8.62
N LEU A 372 23.05 -18.96 -7.66
CA LEU A 372 24.06 -18.55 -6.67
C LEU A 372 25.24 -17.77 -7.28
N ASN A 373 25.22 -17.48 -8.58
CA ASN A 373 26.20 -16.65 -9.27
C ASN A 373 27.67 -17.00 -8.99
N GLY A 374 27.98 -18.28 -8.75
CA GLY A 374 29.32 -18.71 -8.35
C GLY A 374 29.84 -18.05 -7.07
N GLY A 375 28.95 -17.69 -6.13
CA GLY A 375 29.29 -17.01 -4.89
C GLY A 375 29.48 -15.50 -5.04
N LYS A 376 29.11 -14.90 -6.17
CA LYS A 376 29.23 -13.46 -6.41
C LYS A 376 27.98 -12.72 -5.90
N LEU A 377 28.13 -11.87 -4.89
CA LEU A 377 27.07 -11.07 -4.29
C LEU A 377 27.19 -9.59 -4.69
N GLY A 378 26.12 -9.03 -5.26
CA GLY A 378 26.04 -7.63 -5.65
C GLY A 378 25.06 -6.84 -4.78
N PHE A 379 25.41 -5.57 -4.52
CA PHE A 379 24.60 -4.57 -3.87
C PHE A 379 24.56 -3.36 -4.80
N TYR A 380 23.40 -3.12 -5.40
CA TYR A 380 23.26 -2.13 -6.48
C TYR A 380 22.29 -1.03 -6.08
N TYR A 381 22.81 0.13 -5.70
CA TYR A 381 22.04 1.30 -5.29
C TYR A 381 22.31 2.46 -6.24
N LYS A 382 21.52 2.54 -7.30
CA LYS A 382 21.55 3.66 -8.26
C LYS A 382 21.04 4.94 -7.63
N GLU A 383 20.07 4.81 -6.74
CA GLU A 383 19.50 5.85 -5.91
C GLU A 383 19.79 5.53 -4.44
N HIS A 384 19.66 6.55 -3.57
CA HIS A 384 19.68 6.31 -2.13
C HIS A 384 18.59 5.29 -1.77
N GLU A 385 18.96 4.17 -1.13
CA GLU A 385 18.02 3.10 -0.80
C GLU A 385 17.28 3.37 0.52
N ILE A 386 16.01 2.92 0.55
CA ILE A 386 15.16 3.00 1.75
C ILE A 386 15.46 1.84 2.68
N LEU A 387 15.51 0.62 2.12
CA LEU A 387 15.71 -0.61 2.85
C LEU A 387 16.72 -1.52 2.12
N PRO A 388 17.94 -1.63 2.64
CA PRO A 388 18.52 -0.93 3.82
C PRO A 388 18.84 0.54 3.54
N PRO A 389 18.95 1.40 4.58
CA PRO A 389 19.24 2.82 4.38
C PRO A 389 20.69 3.03 3.97
N LEU A 390 20.97 2.93 2.67
CA LEU A 390 22.30 3.05 2.09
C LEU A 390 22.37 4.15 1.02
N PRO A 391 23.49 4.87 0.92
CA PRO A 391 23.70 5.85 -0.12
C PRO A 391 23.86 5.19 -1.49
N VAL A 392 23.83 6.02 -2.53
CA VAL A 392 24.19 5.62 -3.90
C VAL A 392 25.54 4.93 -3.91
N GLY A 393 25.63 3.76 -4.54
CA GLY A 393 26.86 2.98 -4.64
C GLY A 393 26.62 1.55 -5.11
N TYR A 394 27.64 0.96 -5.72
CA TYR A 394 27.62 -0.44 -6.13
C TYR A 394 28.73 -1.17 -5.40
N HIS A 395 28.38 -2.19 -4.62
CA HIS A 395 29.34 -3.00 -3.86
C HIS A 395 29.28 -4.45 -4.32
N ARG A 396 30.41 -5.09 -4.49
CA ARG A 396 30.51 -6.44 -5.04
C ARG A 396 31.47 -7.27 -4.21
N TYR A 397 31.04 -8.48 -3.91
CA TYR A 397 31.80 -9.44 -3.10
C TYR A 397 31.82 -10.80 -3.77
N ILE A 398 32.95 -11.47 -3.70
CA ILE A 398 33.08 -12.90 -4.04
C ILE A 398 33.14 -13.67 -2.74
N ILE A 399 32.27 -14.64 -2.58
CA ILE A 399 32.18 -15.51 -1.40
C ILE A 399 32.83 -16.83 -1.71
N GLU A 400 33.95 -17.12 -1.11
CA GLU A 400 34.58 -18.43 -1.14
C GLU A 400 33.79 -19.41 -0.27
N ASN A 401 33.75 -20.69 -0.66
CA ASN A 401 33.03 -21.74 0.05
C ASN A 401 31.53 -21.46 0.26
N PHE A 402 30.89 -20.72 -0.67
CA PHE A 402 29.51 -20.28 -0.58
C PHE A 402 28.48 -21.43 -0.51
N SER A 403 28.87 -22.66 -0.79
CA SER A 403 28.02 -23.86 -0.64
C SER A 403 28.23 -24.58 0.69
N GLY A 404 29.15 -24.10 1.53
CA GLY A 404 29.46 -24.66 2.83
C GLY A 404 28.71 -24.03 4.00
N ALA A 405 29.17 -24.33 5.22
CA ALA A 405 28.63 -23.67 6.43
C ALA A 405 29.02 -22.18 6.46
N LEU A 406 28.17 -21.37 7.06
CA LEU A 406 28.32 -19.90 7.13
C LEU A 406 29.70 -19.47 7.68
N ASP A 407 30.16 -20.12 8.74
CA ASP A 407 31.46 -19.83 9.40
C ASP A 407 32.67 -20.07 8.48
N GLY A 408 32.52 -20.90 7.44
CA GLY A 408 33.56 -21.15 6.44
C GLY A 408 33.55 -20.23 5.23
N MET A 409 32.53 -19.38 5.11
CA MET A 409 32.38 -18.44 4.01
C MET A 409 33.29 -17.22 4.21
N LYS A 410 34.30 -17.11 3.33
CA LYS A 410 35.16 -15.92 3.29
C LYS A 410 34.69 -14.99 2.19
N GLU A 411 34.86 -13.70 2.37
CA GLU A 411 34.45 -12.67 1.43
C GLU A 411 35.66 -11.86 0.95
N GLN A 412 35.62 -11.50 -0.32
CA GLN A 412 36.53 -10.57 -0.94
C GLN A 412 35.76 -9.50 -1.69
N GLU A 413 35.98 -8.23 -1.34
CA GLU A 413 35.42 -7.11 -2.08
C GLU A 413 36.16 -6.96 -3.43
N VAL A 414 35.39 -6.77 -4.51
CA VAL A 414 35.91 -6.59 -5.87
C VAL A 414 35.25 -5.39 -6.54
N LYS A 415 35.88 -4.82 -7.54
CA LYS A 415 35.39 -3.61 -8.22
C LYS A 415 34.27 -3.91 -9.21
N GLU A 416 34.40 -4.98 -9.96
CA GLU A 416 33.52 -5.34 -11.08
C GLU A 416 33.32 -6.85 -11.16
N PHE A 417 32.21 -7.25 -11.76
CA PHE A 417 31.96 -8.61 -12.24
C PHE A 417 31.96 -8.62 -13.77
N ASP A 418 32.10 -9.80 -14.36
CA ASP A 418 31.80 -10.03 -15.78
C ASP A 418 30.29 -9.76 -16.06
N PRO A 419 29.92 -9.35 -17.29
CA PRO A 419 28.53 -8.97 -17.62
C PRO A 419 27.45 -9.98 -17.24
N PRO A 420 27.59 -11.31 -17.46
CA PRO A 420 26.60 -12.29 -17.00
C PRO A 420 26.44 -12.29 -15.48
N SER A 421 27.55 -12.17 -14.75
CA SER A 421 27.52 -12.13 -13.27
C SER A 421 26.93 -10.84 -12.71
N GLU A 422 27.09 -9.70 -13.40
CA GLU A 422 26.39 -8.44 -13.05
C GLU A 422 24.87 -8.60 -13.19
N VAL A 423 24.41 -9.18 -14.29
CA VAL A 423 22.98 -9.42 -14.56
C VAL A 423 22.36 -10.32 -13.49
N ARG A 424 23.00 -11.45 -13.18
CA ARG A 424 22.51 -12.34 -12.11
C ARG A 424 22.66 -11.68 -10.74
N GLY A 425 23.75 -10.98 -10.52
CA GLY A 425 24.05 -10.29 -9.26
C GLY A 425 23.01 -9.25 -8.87
N VAL A 426 22.48 -8.47 -9.83
CA VAL A 426 21.42 -7.48 -9.52
C VAL A 426 20.11 -8.17 -9.15
N ILE A 427 19.70 -9.22 -9.87
CA ILE A 427 18.47 -9.96 -9.60
C ILE A 427 18.55 -10.68 -8.26
N GLU A 428 19.59 -11.51 -8.05
CA GLU A 428 19.74 -12.24 -6.79
C GLU A 428 19.98 -11.30 -5.61
N GLY A 429 20.74 -10.23 -5.81
CA GLY A 429 20.99 -9.23 -4.77
C GLY A 429 19.71 -8.55 -4.26
N GLN A 430 18.82 -8.15 -5.17
CA GLN A 430 17.52 -7.56 -4.81
C GLN A 430 16.61 -8.58 -4.13
N LEU A 431 16.46 -9.78 -4.69
CA LEU A 431 15.55 -10.80 -4.17
C LEU A 431 16.01 -11.39 -2.82
N LEU A 432 17.31 -11.59 -2.62
CA LEU A 432 17.86 -11.99 -1.33
C LEU A 432 17.66 -10.93 -0.25
N SER A 433 17.78 -9.65 -0.63
CA SER A 433 17.45 -8.52 0.27
C SER A 433 15.99 -8.55 0.70
N MET A 434 15.08 -8.68 -0.28
CA MET A 434 13.64 -8.75 -0.01
C MET A 434 13.29 -9.94 0.89
N ARG A 435 13.84 -11.13 0.62
CA ARG A 435 13.61 -12.32 1.44
C ARG A 435 14.12 -12.12 2.87
N ALA A 436 15.36 -11.65 3.03
CA ALA A 436 15.96 -11.45 4.36
C ALA A 436 15.16 -10.45 5.19
N HIS A 437 14.74 -9.34 4.59
CA HIS A 437 13.94 -8.34 5.29
C HIS A 437 12.54 -8.87 5.61
N ALA A 438 11.87 -9.55 4.69
CA ALA A 438 10.56 -10.13 4.94
C ALA A 438 10.59 -11.15 6.10
N GLU A 439 11.59 -12.04 6.13
CA GLU A 439 11.79 -12.98 7.25
C GLU A 439 12.01 -12.24 8.58
N ARG A 440 12.78 -11.14 8.59
CA ARG A 440 12.99 -10.30 9.77
C ARG A 440 11.70 -9.69 10.31
N PHE A 441 10.76 -9.35 9.42
CA PHE A 441 9.45 -8.78 9.77
C PHE A 441 8.37 -9.83 10.07
N GLY A 442 8.70 -11.12 10.10
CA GLY A 442 7.79 -12.19 10.52
C GLY A 442 7.21 -13.04 9.39
N MET A 443 7.80 -12.99 8.18
CA MET A 443 7.41 -13.90 7.11
C MET A 443 7.86 -15.32 7.44
N PRO A 444 6.98 -16.33 7.33
CA PRO A 444 7.42 -17.73 7.41
C PRO A 444 8.33 -18.08 6.24
N SER A 445 9.30 -18.95 6.49
CA SER A 445 10.23 -19.42 5.46
C SER A 445 10.09 -20.95 5.26
N PRO A 446 9.68 -21.37 4.07
CA PRO A 446 9.26 -20.60 2.92
C PRO A 446 7.88 -19.92 3.13
N PRO A 447 7.56 -18.87 2.35
CA PRO A 447 6.19 -18.36 2.29
C PRO A 447 5.27 -19.40 1.65
N LYS A 448 3.94 -19.25 1.84
CA LYS A 448 2.97 -20.19 1.25
C LYS A 448 2.85 -20.03 -0.26
N ARG A 449 2.83 -18.79 -0.72
CA ARG A 449 2.82 -18.43 -2.14
C ARG A 449 3.28 -16.99 -2.31
N ILE A 450 3.74 -16.68 -3.51
CA ILE A 450 4.08 -15.32 -3.92
C ILE A 450 3.20 -14.91 -5.09
N ILE A 451 2.65 -13.71 -5.04
CA ILE A 451 2.00 -13.04 -6.17
C ILE A 451 2.94 -11.97 -6.69
N ALA A 452 3.47 -12.16 -7.90
CA ALA A 452 4.29 -11.16 -8.57
C ALA A 452 3.43 -10.26 -9.45
N THR A 453 3.66 -8.95 -9.35
CA THR A 453 2.97 -7.92 -10.13
C THR A 453 3.96 -6.84 -10.56
N GLY A 454 3.50 -5.82 -11.29
CA GLY A 454 4.36 -4.78 -11.86
C GLY A 454 5.00 -5.19 -13.18
N GLY A 455 5.67 -4.24 -13.85
CA GLY A 455 6.17 -4.44 -15.21
C GLY A 455 7.12 -5.61 -15.40
N ALA A 456 8.00 -5.87 -14.44
CA ALA A 456 8.96 -6.98 -14.53
C ALA A 456 8.37 -8.35 -14.20
N SER A 457 7.11 -8.44 -13.75
CA SER A 457 6.41 -9.73 -13.57
C SER A 457 6.08 -10.44 -14.89
N ALA A 458 6.25 -9.78 -16.02
CA ALA A 458 6.18 -10.40 -17.34
C ALA A 458 7.44 -11.23 -17.68
N ASN A 459 8.51 -11.11 -16.89
CA ASN A 459 9.79 -11.75 -17.15
C ASN A 459 9.90 -13.11 -16.43
N ASN A 460 9.75 -14.20 -17.17
CA ASN A 460 9.81 -15.57 -16.64
C ASN A 460 11.13 -15.89 -15.92
N SER A 461 12.26 -15.34 -16.37
CA SER A 461 13.55 -15.60 -15.73
C SER A 461 13.64 -14.96 -14.34
N ILE A 462 13.03 -13.79 -14.17
CA ILE A 462 12.92 -13.14 -12.86
C ILE A 462 11.96 -13.94 -11.97
N LEU A 463 10.80 -14.39 -12.50
CA LEU A 463 9.84 -15.20 -11.72
C LEU A 463 10.46 -16.53 -11.25
N SER A 464 11.24 -17.19 -12.10
CA SER A 464 11.95 -18.42 -11.72
C SER A 464 13.01 -18.15 -10.64
N SER A 465 13.68 -16.99 -10.69
CA SER A 465 14.62 -16.59 -9.64
C SER A 465 13.91 -16.33 -8.30
N ILE A 466 12.73 -15.70 -8.33
CA ILE A 466 11.89 -15.52 -7.13
C ILE A 466 11.53 -16.88 -6.53
N ALA A 467 11.00 -17.80 -7.35
CA ALA A 467 10.59 -19.12 -6.89
C ALA A 467 11.76 -19.91 -6.25
N SER A 468 12.94 -19.87 -6.86
CA SER A 468 14.13 -20.56 -6.35
C SER A 468 14.69 -19.91 -5.07
N ILE A 469 14.71 -18.59 -5.01
CA ILE A 469 15.24 -17.87 -3.85
C ILE A 469 14.30 -17.98 -2.65
N PHE A 470 12.99 -17.83 -2.83
CA PHE A 470 12.02 -17.90 -1.74
C PHE A 470 11.55 -19.32 -1.40
N GLY A 471 11.73 -20.27 -2.30
CA GLY A 471 11.37 -21.67 -2.11
C GLY A 471 9.87 -21.95 -2.15
N CYS A 472 9.12 -21.20 -2.94
CA CYS A 472 7.68 -21.36 -3.09
C CYS A 472 7.18 -21.03 -4.50
N ASP A 473 5.96 -21.44 -4.80
CA ASP A 473 5.31 -21.15 -6.07
C ASP A 473 5.03 -19.64 -6.24
N VAL A 474 5.23 -19.16 -7.47
CA VAL A 474 5.01 -17.76 -7.87
C VAL A 474 3.88 -17.70 -8.88
N TYR A 475 2.92 -16.87 -8.55
CA TYR A 475 1.75 -16.60 -9.38
C TYR A 475 1.82 -15.18 -9.93
N THR A 476 1.17 -14.95 -11.06
CA THR A 476 1.00 -13.61 -11.65
C THR A 476 -0.48 -13.27 -11.81
N VAL A 477 -0.77 -11.99 -11.82
CA VAL A 477 -2.11 -11.45 -12.07
C VAL A 477 -2.08 -10.59 -13.32
N GLN A 478 -3.15 -10.65 -14.12
CA GLN A 478 -3.30 -9.86 -15.34
C GLN A 478 -3.96 -8.49 -15.09
N ARG A 479 -4.14 -8.12 -13.81
CA ARG A 479 -4.86 -6.93 -13.38
C ARG A 479 -3.89 -5.79 -13.07
N GLN A 480 -4.21 -4.59 -13.54
CA GLN A 480 -3.40 -3.39 -13.28
C GLN A 480 -3.88 -2.62 -12.03
N ASP A 481 -5.18 -2.68 -11.70
CA ASP A 481 -5.81 -1.84 -10.67
C ASP A 481 -6.20 -2.66 -9.43
N SER A 482 -5.19 -3.08 -8.65
CA SER A 482 -5.42 -3.89 -7.45
C SER A 482 -6.15 -3.13 -6.34
N ALA A 483 -6.00 -1.81 -6.22
CA ALA A 483 -6.60 -1.03 -5.15
C ALA A 483 -8.12 -0.86 -5.31
N SER A 484 -8.60 -0.42 -6.49
CA SER A 484 -10.05 -0.30 -6.74
C SER A 484 -10.75 -1.66 -6.78
N LEU A 485 -10.09 -2.68 -7.34
CA LEU A 485 -10.59 -4.06 -7.29
C LEU A 485 -10.64 -4.57 -5.84
N GLY A 486 -9.59 -4.35 -5.06
CA GLY A 486 -9.54 -4.71 -3.64
C GLY A 486 -10.63 -4.01 -2.83
N ALA A 487 -10.92 -2.75 -3.15
CA ALA A 487 -12.03 -2.02 -2.55
C ALA A 487 -13.39 -2.68 -2.87
N ALA A 488 -13.63 -3.10 -4.12
CA ALA A 488 -14.85 -3.81 -4.51
C ALA A 488 -14.97 -5.18 -3.82
N VAL A 489 -13.86 -5.92 -3.70
CA VAL A 489 -13.79 -7.17 -2.93
C VAL A 489 -14.10 -6.93 -1.46
N ARG A 490 -13.57 -5.86 -0.85
CA ARG A 490 -13.87 -5.49 0.54
C ARG A 490 -15.30 -5.02 0.72
N ALA A 491 -15.91 -4.37 -0.27
CA ALA A 491 -17.33 -4.05 -0.25
C ALA A 491 -18.18 -5.33 -0.13
N ALA A 492 -17.90 -6.34 -0.95
CA ALA A 492 -18.57 -7.64 -0.89
C ALA A 492 -18.31 -8.38 0.43
N HIS A 493 -17.06 -8.39 0.90
CA HIS A 493 -16.67 -9.02 2.16
C HIS A 493 -17.35 -8.36 3.37
N GLY A 494 -17.31 -7.03 3.46
CA GLY A 494 -17.94 -6.29 4.55
C GLY A 494 -19.46 -6.45 4.57
N TRP A 495 -20.11 -6.50 3.40
CA TRP A 495 -21.52 -6.84 3.28
C TRP A 495 -21.81 -8.22 3.87
N LEU A 496 -20.99 -9.21 3.54
CA LEU A 496 -21.14 -10.58 4.03
C LEU A 496 -20.91 -10.68 5.54
N CYS A 497 -19.87 -10.01 6.07
CA CYS A 497 -19.62 -9.93 7.51
C CYS A 497 -20.79 -9.27 8.26
N ASN A 498 -21.35 -8.19 7.72
CA ASN A 498 -22.51 -7.52 8.30
C ASN A 498 -23.75 -8.44 8.34
N LYS A 499 -24.00 -9.17 7.25
CA LYS A 499 -25.11 -10.13 7.18
C LYS A 499 -24.98 -11.24 8.22
N LYS A 500 -23.75 -11.65 8.52
CA LYS A 500 -23.45 -12.70 9.53
C LYS A 500 -23.38 -12.17 10.96
N GLY A 501 -23.33 -10.87 11.14
CA GLY A 501 -23.21 -10.24 12.45
C GLY A 501 -21.81 -10.34 13.06
N GLY A 502 -20.76 -10.56 12.25
CA GLY A 502 -19.38 -10.65 12.71
C GLY A 502 -18.39 -10.93 11.59
N TYR A 503 -17.10 -10.97 11.94
CA TYR A 503 -16.03 -11.24 11.00
C TYR A 503 -16.13 -12.64 10.37
N LEU A 504 -15.88 -12.71 9.09
CA LEU A 504 -15.67 -13.93 8.32
C LEU A 504 -14.35 -13.82 7.56
N PRO A 505 -13.55 -14.90 7.44
CA PRO A 505 -12.38 -14.88 6.55
C PRO A 505 -12.78 -14.51 5.12
N ILE A 506 -12.04 -13.59 4.52
CA ILE A 506 -12.33 -13.11 3.16
C ILE A 506 -12.30 -14.23 2.13
N SER A 507 -11.46 -15.26 2.35
CA SER A 507 -11.39 -16.46 1.52
C SER A 507 -12.70 -17.21 1.40
N ASN A 508 -13.61 -17.09 2.37
CA ASN A 508 -14.92 -17.75 2.33
C ASN A 508 -15.81 -17.26 1.17
N MET A 509 -15.53 -16.05 0.64
CA MET A 509 -16.30 -15.53 -0.50
C MET A 509 -15.99 -16.23 -1.81
N TYR A 510 -14.74 -16.59 -2.03
CA TYR A 510 -14.32 -17.16 -3.31
C TYR A 510 -13.98 -18.64 -3.24
N MET A 511 -13.69 -19.24 -2.06
CA MET A 511 -13.42 -20.67 -1.88
C MET A 511 -12.91 -21.36 -3.19
N ASP A 512 -13.57 -22.42 -3.65
CA ASP A 512 -13.19 -23.17 -4.86
C ASP A 512 -13.52 -22.45 -6.19
N LYS A 513 -14.02 -21.22 -6.14
CA LYS A 513 -14.44 -20.46 -7.32
C LYS A 513 -13.40 -19.45 -7.81
N LEU A 514 -12.30 -19.24 -7.08
CA LEU A 514 -11.33 -18.18 -7.35
C LEU A 514 -10.82 -18.19 -8.81
N GLU A 515 -10.53 -19.38 -9.35
CA GLU A 515 -10.06 -19.54 -10.74
C GLU A 515 -11.08 -19.09 -11.80
N LYS A 516 -12.37 -19.05 -11.45
CA LYS A 516 -13.46 -18.65 -12.34
C LYS A 516 -13.88 -17.19 -12.18
N THR A 517 -13.16 -16.43 -11.40
CA THR A 517 -13.44 -15.03 -11.10
C THR A 517 -12.41 -14.11 -11.76
N SER A 518 -12.69 -12.80 -11.79
CA SER A 518 -11.70 -11.78 -12.15
C SER A 518 -10.53 -11.68 -11.17
N LEU A 519 -10.58 -12.41 -10.05
CA LEU A 519 -9.53 -12.48 -9.04
C LEU A 519 -8.51 -13.60 -9.29
N SER A 520 -8.66 -14.39 -10.36
CA SER A 520 -7.78 -15.52 -10.67
C SER A 520 -6.31 -15.11 -10.80
N CYS A 521 -5.43 -16.02 -10.37
CA CYS A 521 -3.98 -15.90 -10.50
C CYS A 521 -3.46 -17.07 -11.33
N LYS A 522 -2.43 -16.84 -12.13
CA LYS A 522 -1.80 -17.87 -12.96
C LYS A 522 -0.49 -18.31 -12.32
N LEU A 523 -0.30 -19.63 -12.13
CA LEU A 523 1.00 -20.19 -11.76
C LEU A 523 2.01 -19.89 -12.87
N SER A 524 3.10 -19.21 -12.54
CA SER A 524 4.09 -18.71 -13.50
C SER A 524 5.49 -19.24 -13.25
N ALA A 525 5.81 -19.64 -12.03
CA ALA A 525 7.02 -20.36 -11.69
C ALA A 525 6.75 -21.25 -10.46
N SER A 526 7.29 -22.48 -10.48
CA SER A 526 7.18 -23.41 -9.37
C SER A 526 8.40 -23.33 -8.45
N ALA A 527 8.19 -23.71 -7.20
CA ALA A 527 9.27 -23.84 -6.21
C ALA A 527 10.43 -24.65 -6.79
N GLY A 528 11.65 -24.13 -6.56
CA GLY A 528 12.85 -24.78 -7.04
C GLY A 528 13.21 -26.01 -6.22
N ASP A 529 14.34 -26.64 -6.59
CA ASP A 529 14.96 -27.69 -5.82
C ASP A 529 15.26 -27.24 -4.39
N GLN A 530 14.88 -28.05 -3.40
CA GLN A 530 15.04 -27.76 -1.98
C GLN A 530 16.52 -27.60 -1.56
N GLU A 531 17.43 -28.30 -2.22
CA GLU A 531 18.87 -28.12 -2.00
C GLU A 531 19.30 -26.71 -2.42
N LEU A 532 18.85 -26.24 -3.56
CA LEU A 532 19.12 -24.88 -4.05
C LEU A 532 18.52 -23.81 -3.12
N VAL A 533 17.29 -24.01 -2.66
CA VAL A 533 16.62 -23.12 -1.70
C VAL A 533 17.43 -23.00 -0.39
N SER A 534 17.96 -24.13 0.09
CA SER A 534 18.81 -24.17 1.29
C SER A 534 20.14 -23.43 1.08
N LYS A 535 20.75 -23.56 -0.09
CA LYS A 535 21.97 -22.83 -0.46
C LYS A 535 21.71 -21.32 -0.54
N TYR A 536 20.58 -20.89 -1.11
CA TYR A 536 20.17 -19.49 -1.08
C TYR A 536 19.95 -18.97 0.34
N ALA A 537 19.37 -19.77 1.24
CA ALA A 537 19.21 -19.38 2.64
C ALA A 537 20.54 -19.17 3.35
N ALA A 538 21.56 -20.00 3.05
CA ALA A 538 22.91 -19.85 3.61
C ALA A 538 23.61 -18.58 3.09
N ILE A 539 23.60 -18.36 1.78
CA ILE A 539 24.25 -17.18 1.18
C ILE A 539 23.53 -15.88 1.54
N MET A 540 22.20 -15.93 1.74
CA MET A 540 21.40 -14.81 2.24
C MET A 540 21.87 -14.34 3.62
N LYS A 541 22.16 -15.25 4.54
CA LYS A 541 22.72 -14.90 5.86
C LYS A 541 24.03 -14.16 5.73
N LYS A 542 24.93 -14.65 4.86
CA LYS A 542 26.20 -13.99 4.58
C LYS A 542 26.02 -12.62 3.95
N ARG A 543 25.07 -12.49 3.01
CA ARG A 543 24.70 -11.20 2.43
C ARG A 543 24.21 -10.21 3.49
N THR A 544 23.38 -10.68 4.44
CA THR A 544 22.86 -9.84 5.54
C THR A 544 23.98 -9.36 6.46
N GLU A 545 25.00 -10.18 6.76
CA GLU A 545 26.18 -9.74 7.52
C GLU A 545 26.92 -8.60 6.81
N ILE A 546 27.12 -8.73 5.49
CA ILE A 546 27.78 -7.69 4.68
C ILE A 546 26.91 -6.42 4.65
N GLU A 547 25.60 -6.57 4.44
CA GLU A 547 24.65 -5.45 4.43
C GLU A 547 24.69 -4.67 5.74
N ASN A 548 24.66 -5.35 6.88
CA ASN A 548 24.72 -4.70 8.19
C ASN A 548 26.03 -3.90 8.36
N ARG A 549 27.16 -4.43 7.90
CA ARG A 549 28.43 -3.69 7.93
C ARG A 549 28.44 -2.50 6.98
N LEU A 550 27.84 -2.61 5.79
CA LEU A 550 27.69 -1.48 4.89
C LEU A 550 26.82 -0.38 5.52
N VAL A 551 25.70 -0.76 6.17
CA VAL A 551 24.84 0.19 6.90
C VAL A 551 25.61 0.88 8.03
N GLN A 552 26.38 0.14 8.82
CA GLN A 552 27.20 0.72 9.90
C GLN A 552 28.28 1.68 9.37
N LYS A 553 28.87 1.34 8.22
CA LYS A 553 29.98 2.14 7.62
C LYS A 553 29.47 3.36 6.83
N LEU A 554 28.38 3.21 6.10
CA LEU A 554 27.93 4.16 5.08
C LEU A 554 26.54 4.73 5.37
N GLY A 555 25.69 4.00 6.11
CA GLY A 555 24.37 4.46 6.49
C GLY A 555 24.50 5.71 7.39
N ARG A 556 23.91 6.80 6.97
CA ARG A 556 23.76 7.99 7.84
C ARG A 556 22.40 7.89 8.52
N CYS A 557 22.41 8.07 9.82
CA CYS A 557 21.20 8.21 10.64
C CYS A 557 20.32 9.34 10.14
#